data_6bf08f1dafd4a2ec5b10f45de2bcd20a
#
_entry.id   6bf08f1dafd4a2ec5b10f45de2bcd20a
#
_cell.length_a   1.000
_cell.length_b   1.000
_cell.length_c   1.000
_cell.angle_alpha   90.00
_cell.angle_beta   90.00
_cell.angle_gamma   90.00
#
_symmetry.space_group_name_H-M   'P 1'
#
loop_
_entity.id
_entity.type
_entity.pdbx_description
1 polymer ?
#
loop_
_entity_poly.entity_id
_entity_poly.type
_entity_poly.pdbx_seq_one_letter_code
_entity_poly.pdbx_strand_id
1 'polypeptide(L)'
;MAVGVGATLTLACDIRLAATQAKFGFVFGKIGIVPDACSSWFLPRVVGLPKALEWTMSGVLVSASDAIEAGLIKEICGDDQLMQRAFALAHAYTNKRSPVSVALIRQMMYRNSALAHPLEAHKIESLGIFYTSLSDGKEGVSSFLQRREPDFRDPASAMPDFYPWWN
;
A
#
# COMPACT_ATOMS: atom_id res chain seq x y z
N MET A 1 1.81 17.47 -11.76
CA MET A 1 1.09 18.04 -10.61
C MET A 1 -0.14 17.18 -10.34
N ALA A 2 -0.41 16.81 -9.09
CA ALA A 2 -1.56 16.02 -8.65
C ALA A 2 -2.33 16.84 -7.59
N VAL A 3 -3.56 17.31 -7.92
CA VAL A 3 -4.35 18.20 -7.06
C VAL A 3 -5.79 17.66 -6.97
N GLY A 4 -6.44 17.85 -5.81
CA GLY A 4 -7.77 17.33 -5.55
C GLY A 4 -7.84 15.83 -5.77
N VAL A 5 -8.81 15.34 -6.55
CA VAL A 5 -8.99 13.91 -6.84
C VAL A 5 -7.74 13.25 -7.43
N GLY A 6 -6.92 13.99 -8.19
CA GLY A 6 -5.65 13.49 -8.72
C GLY A 6 -4.61 13.19 -7.63
N ALA A 7 -4.66 13.88 -6.49
CA ALA A 7 -3.84 13.56 -5.32
C ALA A 7 -4.49 12.46 -4.46
N THR A 8 -5.79 12.57 -4.19
CA THR A 8 -6.49 11.67 -3.27
C THR A 8 -6.60 10.24 -3.77
N LEU A 9 -6.80 10.01 -5.07
CA LEU A 9 -6.79 8.66 -5.65
C LEU A 9 -5.47 7.92 -5.44
N THR A 10 -4.34 8.64 -5.40
CA THR A 10 -3.03 8.03 -5.17
C THR A 10 -2.87 7.48 -3.75
N LEU A 11 -3.66 7.95 -2.80
CA LEU A 11 -3.58 7.49 -1.40
C LEU A 11 -4.00 6.03 -1.23
N ALA A 12 -4.87 5.51 -2.09
CA ALA A 12 -5.27 4.11 -2.09
C ALA A 12 -4.21 3.17 -2.71
N CYS A 13 -3.18 3.73 -3.35
CA CYS A 13 -2.05 2.95 -3.85
C CYS A 13 -1.08 2.62 -2.72
N ASP A 14 -0.51 1.41 -2.74
CA ASP A 14 0.41 0.93 -1.71
C ASP A 14 1.75 1.69 -1.74
N ILE A 15 2.19 2.09 -2.94
CA ILE A 15 3.45 2.79 -3.16
C ILE A 15 3.20 3.99 -4.07
N ARG A 16 3.79 5.11 -3.70
CA ARG A 16 3.76 6.34 -4.45
C ARG A 16 5.19 6.78 -4.75
N LEU A 17 5.42 7.10 -6.01
CA LEU A 17 6.66 7.70 -6.51
C LEU A 17 6.34 9.07 -7.10
N ALA A 18 7.31 9.94 -7.14
CA ALA A 18 7.14 11.25 -7.74
C ALA A 18 8.38 11.66 -8.57
N ALA A 19 8.11 12.41 -9.62
CA ALA A 19 9.16 13.13 -10.35
C ALA A 19 9.67 14.32 -9.51
N THR A 20 10.87 14.78 -9.78
CA THR A 20 11.54 15.84 -9.00
C THR A 20 10.71 17.12 -8.88
N GLN A 21 10.00 17.50 -9.95
CA GLN A 21 9.17 18.70 -10.00
C GLN A 21 7.69 18.46 -9.64
N ALA A 22 7.38 17.27 -9.11
CA ALA A 22 6.02 16.95 -8.74
C ALA A 22 5.51 17.83 -7.59
N LYS A 23 4.22 18.17 -7.64
CA LYS A 23 3.52 18.88 -6.57
C LYS A 23 2.20 18.16 -6.29
N PHE A 24 1.85 18.12 -5.01
CA PHE A 24 0.60 17.54 -4.53
C PHE A 24 -0.26 18.62 -3.89
N GLY A 25 -1.58 18.56 -4.04
CA GLY A 25 -2.49 19.55 -3.47
C GLY A 25 -3.74 18.92 -2.87
N PHE A 26 -3.89 19.06 -1.56
CA PHE A 26 -5.09 18.66 -0.80
C PHE A 26 -5.89 19.94 -0.48
N VAL A 27 -6.42 20.59 -1.52
CA VAL A 27 -6.88 21.99 -1.51
C VAL A 27 -8.27 22.21 -0.90
N PHE A 28 -8.79 21.26 -0.14
CA PHE A 28 -10.19 21.22 0.33
C PHE A 28 -10.62 22.48 1.07
N GLY A 29 -9.94 22.84 2.16
CA GLY A 29 -10.28 24.04 2.95
C GLY A 29 -10.17 25.33 2.15
N LYS A 30 -9.21 25.39 1.22
CA LYS A 30 -8.99 26.58 0.37
C LYS A 30 -10.15 26.85 -0.60
N ILE A 31 -10.81 25.78 -1.10
CA ILE A 31 -11.91 25.91 -2.06
C ILE A 31 -13.29 25.65 -1.45
N GLY A 32 -13.35 25.48 -0.12
CA GLY A 32 -14.63 25.38 0.62
C GLY A 32 -15.33 24.02 0.48
N ILE A 33 -14.59 22.95 0.24
CA ILE A 33 -15.13 21.58 0.21
C ILE A 33 -14.46 20.69 1.25
N VAL A 34 -15.00 19.50 1.44
CA VAL A 34 -14.45 18.47 2.35
C VAL A 34 -13.64 17.43 1.59
N PRO A 35 -12.79 16.62 2.28
CA PRO A 35 -12.04 15.53 1.69
C PRO A 35 -12.91 14.53 0.93
N ASP A 36 -12.43 14.08 -0.23
CA ASP A 36 -13.04 13.10 -1.12
C ASP A 36 -12.23 11.79 -1.18
N ALA A 37 -12.69 10.82 -1.97
CA ALA A 37 -12.00 9.55 -2.28
C ALA A 37 -11.41 8.86 -1.04
N CYS A 38 -12.11 8.88 0.09
CA CYS A 38 -11.66 8.36 1.38
C CYS A 38 -10.33 8.97 1.89
N SER A 39 -9.93 10.14 1.38
CA SER A 39 -8.67 10.77 1.78
C SER A 39 -8.62 11.16 3.26
N SER A 40 -9.77 11.44 3.89
CA SER A 40 -9.83 11.64 5.35
C SER A 40 -9.46 10.40 6.16
N TRP A 41 -9.57 9.22 5.56
CA TRP A 41 -9.14 7.95 6.17
C TRP A 41 -7.68 7.63 5.83
N PHE A 42 -7.28 7.76 4.56
CA PHE A 42 -5.95 7.38 4.09
C PHE A 42 -4.87 8.39 4.50
N LEU A 43 -5.09 9.68 4.26
CA LEU A 43 -4.04 10.69 4.42
C LEU A 43 -3.44 10.72 5.83
N PRO A 44 -4.24 10.76 6.93
CA PRO A 44 -3.67 10.76 8.28
C PRO A 44 -2.93 9.45 8.65
N ARG A 45 -3.24 8.34 7.99
CA ARG A 45 -2.52 7.07 8.15
C ARG A 45 -1.18 7.05 7.43
N VAL A 46 -1.06 7.85 6.38
CA VAL A 46 0.17 7.95 5.58
C VAL A 46 1.14 8.98 6.15
N VAL A 47 0.64 10.20 6.47
CA VAL A 47 1.50 11.33 6.86
C VAL A 47 1.32 11.75 8.32
N GLY A 48 0.48 11.07 9.08
CA GLY A 48 0.09 11.45 10.43
C GLY A 48 -0.98 12.56 10.45
N LEU A 49 -1.78 12.58 11.53
CA LEU A 49 -2.92 13.50 11.65
C LEU A 49 -2.51 14.99 11.60
N PRO A 50 -1.44 15.45 12.28
CA PRO A 50 -1.08 16.87 12.25
C PRO A 50 -0.76 17.37 10.84
N LYS A 51 0.02 16.61 10.08
CA LYS A 51 0.40 16.96 8.70
C LYS A 51 -0.79 16.87 7.73
N ALA A 52 -1.67 15.90 7.92
CA ALA A 52 -2.91 15.78 7.15
C ALA A 52 -3.81 17.00 7.35
N LEU A 53 -4.00 17.47 8.59
CA LEU A 53 -4.76 18.67 8.91
C LEU A 53 -4.12 19.95 8.33
N GLU A 54 -2.80 20.11 8.49
CA GLU A 54 -2.06 21.23 7.91
C GLU A 54 -2.31 21.33 6.41
N TRP A 55 -2.14 20.25 5.66
CA TRP A 55 -2.28 20.27 4.21
C TRP A 55 -3.72 20.46 3.73
N THR A 56 -4.68 19.80 4.38
CA THR A 56 -6.08 19.85 3.96
C THR A 56 -6.78 21.19 4.32
N MET A 57 -6.42 21.79 5.46
CA MET A 57 -6.97 23.07 5.89
C MET A 57 -6.33 24.24 5.13
N SER A 58 -5.00 24.27 5.00
CA SER A 58 -4.29 25.34 4.31
C SER A 58 -4.46 25.29 2.79
N GLY A 59 -4.60 24.09 2.22
CA GLY A 59 -4.67 23.89 0.78
C GLY A 59 -3.38 24.30 0.05
N VAL A 60 -2.22 24.25 0.73
CA VAL A 60 -0.91 24.53 0.11
C VAL A 60 -0.52 23.43 -0.87
N LEU A 61 0.27 23.80 -1.86
CA LEU A 61 0.90 22.82 -2.74
C LEU A 61 2.15 22.26 -2.08
N VAL A 62 2.17 20.98 -1.88
CA VAL A 62 3.27 20.20 -1.26
C VAL A 62 4.27 19.83 -2.34
N SER A 63 5.54 20.15 -2.14
CA SER A 63 6.63 19.76 -3.05
C SER A 63 6.95 18.26 -2.93
N ALA A 64 7.71 17.71 -3.90
CA ALA A 64 8.19 16.34 -3.81
C ALA A 64 9.10 16.12 -2.59
N SER A 65 9.91 17.14 -2.22
CA SER A 65 10.76 17.07 -1.03
C SER A 65 9.97 17.04 0.26
N ASP A 66 8.93 17.86 0.40
CA ASP A 66 8.06 17.84 1.60
C ASP A 66 7.23 16.53 1.65
N ALA A 67 6.84 16.04 0.48
CA ALA A 67 6.07 14.80 0.36
C ALA A 67 6.87 13.56 0.79
N ILE A 68 8.17 13.47 0.47
CA ILE A 68 9.02 12.36 0.91
C ILE A 68 9.34 12.48 2.39
N GLU A 69 9.61 13.68 2.91
CA GLU A 69 9.86 13.92 4.33
C GLU A 69 8.65 13.52 5.20
N ALA A 70 7.45 13.84 4.73
CA ALA A 70 6.20 13.46 5.40
C ALA A 70 5.79 11.98 5.19
N GLY A 71 6.50 11.20 4.39
CA GLY A 71 6.16 9.81 4.09
C GLY A 71 5.01 9.64 3.09
N LEU A 72 4.57 10.70 2.41
CA LEU A 72 3.54 10.62 1.37
C LEU A 72 4.03 9.80 0.18
N ILE A 73 5.26 9.98 -0.23
CA ILE A 73 5.91 9.23 -1.32
C ILE A 73 7.11 8.46 -0.81
N LYS A 74 7.40 7.36 -1.48
CA LYS A 74 8.54 6.50 -1.14
C LYS A 74 9.86 7.04 -1.67
N GLU A 75 9.85 7.61 -2.87
CA GLU A 75 11.07 7.95 -3.62
C GLU A 75 10.79 9.08 -4.62
N ILE A 76 11.79 9.92 -4.83
CA ILE A 76 11.82 10.93 -5.91
C ILE A 76 12.70 10.38 -7.02
N CYS A 77 12.20 10.38 -8.26
CA CYS A 77 12.92 9.89 -9.44
C CYS A 77 13.11 11.01 -10.46
N GLY A 78 14.10 10.86 -11.34
CA GLY A 78 14.16 11.65 -12.57
C GLY A 78 12.91 11.41 -13.44
N ASP A 79 12.50 12.41 -14.19
CA ASP A 79 11.26 12.36 -14.97
C ASP A 79 11.25 11.20 -15.99
N ASP A 80 12.37 10.93 -16.60
CA ASP A 80 12.63 9.84 -17.56
C ASP A 80 12.74 8.45 -16.91
N GLN A 81 12.99 8.39 -15.60
CA GLN A 81 13.21 7.15 -14.85
C GLN A 81 11.99 6.66 -14.06
N LEU A 82 10.98 7.52 -13.89
CA LEU A 82 9.83 7.26 -13.01
C LEU A 82 9.13 5.93 -13.32
N MET A 83 8.82 5.68 -14.59
CA MET A 83 8.13 4.46 -15.00
C MET A 83 9.01 3.22 -14.87
N GLN A 84 10.29 3.31 -15.25
CA GLN A 84 11.24 2.22 -15.08
C GLN A 84 11.36 1.84 -13.60
N ARG A 85 11.46 2.83 -12.72
CA ARG A 85 11.56 2.60 -11.28
C ARG A 85 10.28 2.00 -10.69
N ALA A 86 9.11 2.46 -11.16
CA ALA A 86 7.83 1.90 -10.75
C ALA A 86 7.71 0.41 -11.09
N PHE A 87 8.07 0.02 -12.32
CA PHE A 87 8.08 -1.38 -12.72
C PHE A 87 9.12 -2.21 -11.98
N ALA A 88 10.30 -1.66 -11.71
CA ALA A 88 11.33 -2.35 -10.93
C ALA A 88 10.85 -2.65 -9.49
N LEU A 89 10.15 -1.71 -8.86
CA LEU A 89 9.55 -1.92 -7.53
C LEU A 89 8.41 -2.94 -7.59
N ALA A 90 7.51 -2.83 -8.57
CA ALA A 90 6.43 -3.81 -8.74
C ALA A 90 7.00 -5.22 -8.92
N HIS A 91 8.02 -5.38 -9.76
CA HIS A 91 8.73 -6.64 -9.96
C HIS A 91 9.37 -7.16 -8.67
N ALA A 92 10.01 -6.30 -7.88
CA ALA A 92 10.62 -6.69 -6.61
C ALA A 92 9.62 -7.25 -5.58
N TYR A 93 8.36 -6.80 -5.64
CA TYR A 93 7.30 -7.28 -4.74
C TYR A 93 6.49 -8.47 -5.28
N THR A 94 6.63 -8.80 -6.56
CA THR A 94 5.85 -9.88 -7.19
C THR A 94 6.71 -11.02 -7.71
N ASN A 95 7.92 -10.74 -8.19
CA ASN A 95 8.78 -11.77 -8.76
C ASN A 95 9.25 -12.75 -7.68
N LYS A 96 9.02 -14.05 -7.92
CA LYS A 96 9.36 -15.13 -6.99
C LYS A 96 8.79 -14.91 -5.59
N ARG A 97 7.60 -14.37 -5.53
CA ARG A 97 6.78 -14.27 -4.33
C ARG A 97 5.48 -15.05 -4.56
N SER A 98 4.99 -15.70 -3.53
CA SER A 98 3.67 -16.36 -3.60
C SER A 98 2.58 -15.32 -3.85
N PRO A 99 1.85 -15.40 -4.99
CA PRO A 99 0.81 -14.42 -5.30
C PRO A 99 -0.29 -14.36 -4.25
N VAL A 100 -0.71 -15.51 -3.73
CA VAL A 100 -1.72 -15.60 -2.66
C VAL A 100 -1.21 -14.97 -1.38
N SER A 101 0.04 -15.22 -0.99
CA SER A 101 0.61 -14.63 0.23
C SER A 101 0.72 -13.11 0.12
N VAL A 102 1.18 -12.57 -1.01
CA VAL A 102 1.27 -11.13 -1.23
C VAL A 102 -0.11 -10.46 -1.15
N ALA A 103 -1.12 -11.08 -1.76
CA ALA A 103 -2.49 -10.57 -1.71
C ALA A 103 -3.07 -10.62 -0.29
N LEU A 104 -2.86 -11.72 0.46
CA LEU A 104 -3.29 -11.84 1.86
C LEU A 104 -2.58 -10.82 2.76
N ILE A 105 -1.25 -10.68 2.63
CA ILE A 105 -0.47 -9.68 3.38
C ILE A 105 -1.06 -8.28 3.18
N ARG A 106 -1.30 -7.88 1.93
CA ARG A 106 -1.88 -6.57 1.63
C ARG A 106 -3.23 -6.37 2.32
N GLN A 107 -4.12 -7.32 2.20
CA GLN A 107 -5.45 -7.25 2.84
C GLN A 107 -5.34 -7.21 4.37
N MET A 108 -4.50 -8.04 4.95
CA MET A 108 -4.30 -8.05 6.40
C MET A 108 -3.78 -6.71 6.92
N MET A 109 -2.79 -6.09 6.26
CA MET A 109 -2.26 -4.80 6.68
C MET A 109 -3.33 -3.70 6.68
N TYR A 110 -4.19 -3.65 5.64
CA TYR A 110 -5.25 -2.65 5.59
C TYR A 110 -6.38 -2.94 6.59
N ARG A 111 -6.86 -4.16 6.66
CA ARG A 111 -8.05 -4.50 7.43
C ARG A 111 -7.77 -4.68 8.92
N ASN A 112 -6.68 -5.37 9.26
CA ASN A 112 -6.33 -5.59 10.66
C ASN A 112 -5.95 -4.29 11.38
N SER A 113 -5.43 -3.29 10.64
CA SER A 113 -5.14 -1.96 11.22
C SER A 113 -6.39 -1.18 11.67
N ALA A 114 -7.59 -1.61 11.26
CA ALA A 114 -8.86 -1.02 11.65
C ALA A 114 -9.58 -1.80 12.77
N LEU A 115 -9.03 -2.93 13.22
CA LEU A 115 -9.62 -3.76 14.27
C LEU A 115 -9.42 -3.13 15.65
N ALA A 116 -10.39 -3.33 16.54
CA ALA A 116 -10.36 -2.77 17.88
C ALA A 116 -9.36 -3.48 18.82
N HIS A 117 -9.02 -4.75 18.54
CA HIS A 117 -8.17 -5.55 19.41
C HIS A 117 -7.27 -6.49 18.61
N PRO A 118 -5.98 -6.67 18.98
CA PRO A 118 -5.03 -7.51 18.23
C PRO A 118 -5.43 -9.00 18.19
N LEU A 119 -6.26 -9.47 19.12
CA LEU A 119 -6.76 -10.85 19.09
C LEU A 119 -7.57 -11.16 17.83
N GLU A 120 -8.31 -10.18 17.31
CA GLU A 120 -9.05 -10.35 16.05
C GLU A 120 -8.10 -10.50 14.86
N ALA A 121 -7.01 -9.73 14.83
CA ALA A 121 -5.96 -9.89 13.85
C ALA A 121 -5.32 -11.29 13.95
N HIS A 122 -5.00 -11.74 15.19
CA HIS A 122 -4.39 -13.06 15.41
C HIS A 122 -5.27 -14.22 14.89
N LYS A 123 -6.58 -14.15 15.04
CA LYS A 123 -7.49 -15.16 14.48
C LYS A 123 -7.36 -15.26 12.95
N ILE A 124 -7.35 -14.12 12.27
CA ILE A 124 -7.21 -14.05 10.81
C ILE A 124 -5.82 -14.53 10.37
N GLU A 125 -4.77 -14.11 11.06
CA GLU A 125 -3.39 -14.52 10.79
C GLU A 125 -3.21 -16.03 10.94
N SER A 126 -3.80 -16.62 11.98
CA SER A 126 -3.76 -18.08 12.21
C SER A 126 -4.39 -18.86 11.06
N LEU A 127 -5.54 -18.40 10.54
CA LEU A 127 -6.18 -18.98 9.36
C LEU A 127 -5.32 -18.79 8.11
N GLY A 128 -4.75 -17.61 7.91
CA GLY A 128 -3.87 -17.31 6.79
C GLY A 128 -2.60 -18.18 6.80
N ILE A 129 -1.93 -18.31 7.92
CA ILE A 129 -0.76 -19.18 8.10
C ILE A 129 -1.12 -20.65 7.84
N PHE A 130 -2.24 -21.12 8.41
CA PHE A 130 -2.69 -22.48 8.17
C PHE A 130 -2.90 -22.75 6.67
N TYR A 131 -3.65 -21.88 6.01
CA TYR A 131 -3.94 -22.01 4.57
C TYR A 131 -2.66 -22.01 3.72
N THR A 132 -1.80 -21.01 3.87
CA THR A 132 -0.60 -20.88 3.04
C THR A 132 0.44 -21.96 3.35
N SER A 133 0.48 -22.49 4.57
CA SER A 133 1.37 -23.61 4.97
C SER A 133 1.02 -24.94 4.31
N LEU A 134 -0.16 -25.08 3.72
CA LEU A 134 -0.56 -26.33 3.04
C LEU A 134 0.06 -26.45 1.64
N SER A 135 0.41 -25.35 1.00
CA SER A 135 0.90 -25.30 -0.39
C SER A 135 2.17 -24.46 -0.53
N ASP A 136 2.08 -23.22 -1.00
CA ASP A 136 3.21 -22.33 -1.29
C ASP A 136 4.13 -22.12 -0.09
N GLY A 137 3.62 -22.15 1.13
CA GLY A 137 4.44 -22.08 2.35
C GLY A 137 5.40 -23.24 2.50
N LYS A 138 5.01 -24.47 2.10
CA LYS A 138 5.93 -25.63 2.06
C LYS A 138 7.05 -25.42 1.05
N GLU A 139 6.70 -24.95 -0.13
CA GLU A 139 7.67 -24.62 -1.18
C GLU A 139 8.63 -23.52 -0.72
N GLY A 140 8.11 -22.46 -0.09
CA GLY A 140 8.92 -21.38 0.46
C GLY A 140 9.96 -21.85 1.46
N VAL A 141 9.56 -22.69 2.43
CA VAL A 141 10.48 -23.30 3.41
C VAL A 141 11.48 -24.25 2.73
N SER A 142 11.00 -25.12 1.84
CA SER A 142 11.84 -26.11 1.14
C SER A 142 12.91 -25.42 0.29
N SER A 143 12.51 -24.43 -0.52
CA SER A 143 13.43 -23.69 -1.38
C SER A 143 14.48 -22.91 -0.58
N PHE A 144 14.06 -22.31 0.55
CA PHE A 144 14.97 -21.60 1.45
C PHE A 144 16.04 -22.55 2.04
N LEU A 145 15.63 -23.72 2.56
CA LEU A 145 16.55 -24.72 3.12
C LEU A 145 17.49 -25.29 2.06
N GLN A 146 17.00 -25.49 0.84
CA GLN A 146 17.76 -26.01 -0.30
C GLN A 146 18.60 -24.92 -1.02
N ARG A 147 18.50 -23.67 -0.62
CA ARG A 147 19.19 -22.52 -1.24
C ARG A 147 18.92 -22.41 -2.74
N ARG A 148 17.69 -22.68 -3.16
CA ARG A 148 17.22 -22.52 -4.54
C ARG A 148 16.11 -21.49 -4.63
N GLU A 149 15.78 -21.09 -5.83
CA GLU A 149 14.61 -20.22 -6.05
C GLU A 149 13.31 -20.98 -5.85
N PRO A 150 12.27 -20.31 -5.28
CA PRO A 150 10.96 -20.94 -5.11
C PRO A 150 10.18 -21.03 -6.43
N ASP A 151 9.34 -22.05 -6.55
CA ASP A 151 8.36 -22.24 -7.62
C ASP A 151 6.94 -22.19 -7.03
N PHE A 152 6.46 -20.97 -6.76
CA PHE A 152 5.12 -20.74 -6.21
C PHE A 152 4.04 -20.94 -7.27
N ARG A 153 2.95 -21.63 -6.92
CA ARG A 153 1.89 -22.03 -7.85
C ARG A 153 0.48 -21.60 -7.46
N ASP A 154 0.29 -21.15 -6.23
CA ASP A 154 -1.02 -20.72 -5.76
C ASP A 154 -1.41 -19.38 -6.39
N PRO A 155 -2.46 -19.33 -7.24
CA PRO A 155 -2.87 -18.07 -7.87
C PRO A 155 -3.61 -17.18 -6.87
N ALA A 156 -3.41 -15.87 -6.96
CA ALA A 156 -4.13 -14.89 -6.15
C ALA A 156 -5.65 -14.89 -6.37
N SER A 157 -6.14 -15.50 -7.45
CA SER A 157 -7.57 -15.68 -7.73
C SER A 157 -8.22 -16.81 -6.94
N ALA A 158 -7.43 -17.70 -6.31
CA ALA A 158 -7.91 -18.82 -5.48
C ALA A 158 -7.76 -18.50 -3.98
N MET A 159 -8.37 -17.39 -3.54
CA MET A 159 -8.34 -17.02 -2.14
C MET A 159 -9.25 -17.89 -1.27
N PRO A 160 -8.88 -18.09 0.02
CA PRO A 160 -9.67 -18.93 0.92
C PRO A 160 -11.00 -18.29 1.30
N ASP A 161 -12.05 -19.10 1.34
CA ASP A 161 -13.44 -18.70 1.64
C ASP A 161 -13.62 -18.14 3.06
N PHE A 162 -12.71 -18.40 3.97
CA PHE A 162 -12.81 -17.88 5.34
C PHE A 162 -12.58 -16.37 5.44
N TYR A 163 -12.19 -15.71 4.37
CA TYR A 163 -11.95 -14.28 4.36
C TYR A 163 -13.26 -13.53 4.06
N PRO A 164 -13.98 -12.99 5.08
CA PRO A 164 -15.36 -12.50 4.91
C PRO A 164 -15.52 -11.37 3.90
N TRP A 165 -14.45 -10.65 3.62
CA TRP A 165 -14.47 -9.54 2.68
C TRP A 165 -14.18 -9.94 1.23
N TRP A 166 -14.08 -11.23 0.96
CA TRP A 166 -13.97 -11.77 -0.39
C TRP A 166 -15.33 -12.13 -0.98
N ASN A 167 -16.37 -12.16 -0.18
CA ASN A 167 -17.74 -12.47 -0.59
C ASN A 167 -18.54 -11.21 -0.92
#